data_1fd1bc248225f88961c26112e0995196
#
_entry.id   1fd1bc248225f88961c26112e0995196
#
_cell.length_a   1.000
_cell.length_b   1.000
_cell.length_c   1.000
_cell.angle_alpha   90.00
_cell.angle_beta   90.00
_cell.angle_gamma   90.00
#
_symmetry.space_group_name_H-M   'P 1'
#
loop_
_entity.id
_entity.type
_entity.pdbx_description
1 polymer ?
#
loop_
_entity_poly.entity_id
_entity_poly.type
_entity_poly.pdbx_seq_one_letter_code
_entity_poly.pdbx_strand_id
1 'polypeptide(L)'
;IVNHFKKKNIPTICFPKGIGENYKEFNNVVRPSGINIDYDVNPTWAVKNLENTCIQGGMNPEILLEDEKTALQEVERYLEIFKNNPYIFNLGHGILPETNPSIIKKIVDSVNLIKR
;
A
#
# COMPACT_ATOMS: atom_id res chain seq x y z
N ILE A 1 14.82 14.59 6.49
CA ILE A 1 13.40 14.73 6.86
C ILE A 1 13.01 13.63 7.83
N VAL A 2 13.09 12.34 7.45
CA VAL A 2 12.68 11.22 8.32
C VAL A 2 13.37 11.23 9.69
N ASN A 3 14.69 11.44 9.72
CA ASN A 3 15.44 11.50 10.98
C ASN A 3 15.00 12.66 11.89
N HIS A 4 14.61 13.78 11.31
CA HIS A 4 14.07 14.91 12.08
C HIS A 4 12.80 14.52 12.83
N PHE A 5 11.87 13.82 12.16
CA PHE A 5 10.62 13.36 12.79
C PHE A 5 10.83 12.21 13.77
N LYS A 6 11.78 11.30 13.49
CA LYS A 6 12.15 10.23 14.43
C LYS A 6 12.62 10.79 15.78
N LYS A 7 13.43 11.84 15.78
CA LYS A 7 13.88 12.51 17.01
C LYS A 7 12.74 13.09 17.83
N LYS A 8 11.59 13.33 17.20
CA LYS A 8 10.37 13.84 17.85
C LYS A 8 9.35 12.73 18.13
N ASN A 9 9.71 11.46 17.94
CA ASN A 9 8.80 10.30 18.05
C ASN A 9 7.55 10.40 17.16
N ILE A 10 7.70 11.02 15.99
CA ILE A 10 6.62 11.13 14.99
C ILE A 10 6.88 10.11 13.89
N PRO A 11 5.97 9.13 13.68
CA PRO A 11 6.10 8.18 12.58
C PRO A 11 5.92 8.88 11.24
N THR A 12 6.65 8.36 10.23
CA THR A 12 6.60 8.90 8.86
C THR A 12 6.32 7.78 7.87
N ILE A 13 5.50 8.07 6.86
CA ILE A 13 5.29 7.21 5.71
C ILE A 13 5.87 7.93 4.49
N CYS A 14 6.76 7.24 3.78
CA CYS A 14 7.39 7.76 2.57
C CYS A 14 6.75 7.13 1.33
N PHE A 15 6.62 7.91 0.25
CA PHE A 15 6.15 7.42 -1.04
C PHE A 15 7.16 7.80 -2.14
N PRO A 16 8.26 7.04 -2.31
CA PRO A 16 9.23 7.26 -3.37
C PRO A 16 8.75 6.62 -4.69
N LYS A 17 7.67 7.15 -5.26
CA LYS A 17 7.02 6.62 -6.44
C LYS A 17 8.00 6.45 -7.62
N GLY A 18 7.87 5.33 -8.35
CA GLY A 18 8.54 5.11 -9.63
C GLY A 18 9.99 4.63 -9.54
N ILE A 19 10.44 4.18 -8.37
CA ILE A 19 11.83 3.72 -8.19
C ILE A 19 12.02 2.20 -8.33
N GLY A 20 10.94 1.44 -8.59
CA GLY A 20 11.01 -0.01 -8.81
C GLY A 20 11.67 -0.77 -7.66
N GLU A 21 12.58 -1.68 -7.97
CA GLU A 21 13.29 -2.48 -6.95
C GLU A 21 14.21 -1.64 -6.04
N ASN A 22 14.48 -0.38 -6.38
CA ASN A 22 15.21 0.54 -5.50
C ASN A 22 14.44 0.89 -4.22
N TYR A 23 13.19 0.51 -4.10
CA TYR A 23 12.45 0.54 -2.82
C TYR A 23 13.20 -0.16 -1.71
N LYS A 24 13.87 -1.26 -1.99
CA LYS A 24 14.67 -1.98 -0.99
C LYS A 24 15.83 -1.13 -0.45
N GLU A 25 16.59 -0.51 -1.34
CA GLU A 25 17.69 0.37 -0.94
C GLU A 25 17.17 1.62 -0.21
N PHE A 26 16.12 2.24 -0.72
CA PHE A 26 15.48 3.37 -0.07
C PHE A 26 15.05 3.01 1.37
N ASN A 27 14.41 1.88 1.56
CA ASN A 27 13.98 1.42 2.89
C ASN A 27 15.18 1.20 3.82
N ASN A 28 16.24 0.58 3.33
CA ASN A 28 17.45 0.28 4.13
C ASN A 28 18.20 1.55 4.54
N VAL A 29 18.23 2.56 3.70
CA VAL A 29 18.96 3.82 3.95
C VAL A 29 18.11 4.80 4.77
N VAL A 30 16.86 5.02 4.38
CA VAL A 30 15.98 6.02 4.99
C VAL A 30 15.33 5.49 6.26
N ARG A 31 14.98 4.20 6.31
CA ARG A 31 14.32 3.53 7.45
C ARG A 31 13.06 4.26 7.91
N PRO A 32 12.07 4.49 7.02
CA PRO A 32 10.82 5.12 7.41
C PRO A 32 9.99 4.20 8.32
N SER A 33 9.04 4.76 9.05
CA SER A 33 8.07 3.97 9.83
C SER A 33 7.15 3.16 8.91
N GLY A 34 6.80 3.74 7.78
CA GLY A 34 6.04 3.08 6.72
C GLY A 34 6.51 3.53 5.34
N ILE A 35 6.26 2.68 4.36
CA ILE A 35 6.58 2.96 2.96
C ILE A 35 5.37 2.64 2.09
N ASN A 36 4.90 3.63 1.34
CA ASN A 36 3.87 3.41 0.34
C ASN A 36 4.52 2.92 -0.95
N ILE A 37 4.06 1.80 -1.47
CA ILE A 37 4.50 1.27 -2.75
C ILE A 37 3.54 1.68 -3.86
N ASP A 38 4.06 1.90 -5.06
CA ASP A 38 3.23 2.12 -6.25
C ASP A 38 2.74 0.81 -6.85
N TYR A 39 1.82 0.90 -7.83
CA TYR A 39 1.21 -0.28 -8.43
C TYR A 39 2.11 -1.07 -9.38
N ASP A 40 3.29 -0.55 -9.74
CA ASP A 40 4.30 -1.27 -10.51
C ASP A 40 5.13 -2.23 -9.66
N VAL A 41 5.07 -2.09 -8.34
CA VAL A 41 5.77 -2.97 -7.40
C VAL A 41 4.96 -4.24 -7.17
N ASN A 42 5.57 -5.40 -7.39
CA ASN A 42 4.93 -6.67 -7.06
C ASN A 42 4.76 -6.78 -5.53
N PRO A 43 3.54 -6.96 -5.02
CA PRO A 43 3.29 -7.00 -3.58
C PRO A 43 3.99 -8.18 -2.88
N THR A 44 4.13 -9.33 -3.54
CA THR A 44 4.86 -10.47 -2.99
C THR A 44 6.37 -10.16 -2.85
N TRP A 45 6.94 -9.46 -3.83
CA TRP A 45 8.31 -8.97 -3.74
C TRP A 45 8.47 -7.99 -2.57
N ALA A 46 7.52 -7.08 -2.40
CA ALA A 46 7.53 -6.11 -1.31
C ALA A 46 7.56 -6.78 0.07
N VAL A 47 6.71 -7.79 0.29
CA VAL A 47 6.71 -8.57 1.54
C VAL A 47 8.08 -9.18 1.83
N LYS A 48 8.75 -9.70 0.81
CA LYS A 48 10.05 -10.37 0.97
C LYS A 48 11.23 -9.42 1.16
N ASN A 49 11.13 -8.20 0.63
CA ASN A 49 12.29 -7.30 0.49
C ASN A 49 12.21 -6.03 1.32
N LEU A 50 11.03 -5.62 1.79
CA LEU A 50 10.86 -4.42 2.60
C LEU A 50 10.69 -4.82 4.06
N GLU A 51 11.80 -4.87 4.78
CA GLU A 51 11.85 -5.31 6.17
C GLU A 51 11.78 -4.13 7.14
N ASN A 52 11.27 -4.39 8.35
CA ASN A 52 11.23 -3.43 9.46
C ASN A 52 10.48 -2.12 9.13
N THR A 53 9.47 -2.21 8.29
CA THR A 53 8.62 -1.07 7.93
C THR A 53 7.18 -1.54 7.75
N CYS A 54 6.22 -0.64 7.97
CA CYS A 54 4.84 -0.90 7.60
C CYS A 54 4.68 -0.61 6.11
N ILE A 55 4.16 -1.57 5.34
CA ILE A 55 3.91 -1.37 3.90
C ILE A 55 2.50 -0.77 3.73
N GLN A 56 2.38 0.22 2.87
CA GLN A 56 1.11 0.82 2.49
C GLN A 56 0.94 0.79 0.99
N GLY A 57 -0.30 0.63 0.52
CA GLY A 57 -0.64 0.83 -0.89
C GLY A 57 -0.37 -0.34 -1.81
N GLY A 58 -0.09 -0.04 -3.06
CA GLY A 58 0.32 -0.98 -4.11
C GLY A 58 -0.78 -1.37 -5.09
N MET A 59 -2.04 -1.33 -4.71
CA MET A 59 -3.12 -1.76 -5.61
C MET A 59 -3.31 -0.76 -6.75
N ASN A 60 -3.39 -1.27 -7.98
CA ASN A 60 -3.60 -0.43 -9.16
C ASN A 60 -4.98 0.24 -9.13
N PRO A 61 -5.07 1.57 -9.16
CA PRO A 61 -6.34 2.28 -9.14
C PRO A 61 -7.22 2.03 -10.37
N GLU A 62 -6.64 1.61 -11.50
CA GLU A 62 -7.40 1.28 -12.71
C GLU A 62 -8.34 0.09 -12.50
N ILE A 63 -8.04 -0.80 -11.56
CA ILE A 63 -8.90 -1.94 -11.24
C ILE A 63 -10.27 -1.51 -10.71
N LEU A 64 -10.38 -0.29 -10.18
CA LEU A 64 -11.64 0.28 -9.70
C LEU A 64 -12.58 0.70 -10.83
N LEU A 65 -12.09 0.72 -12.08
CA LEU A 65 -12.88 0.96 -13.28
C LEU A 65 -13.49 -0.33 -13.86
N GLU A 66 -13.00 -1.48 -13.38
CA GLU A 66 -13.53 -2.80 -13.73
C GLU A 66 -14.85 -3.07 -12.98
N ASP A 67 -15.42 -4.27 -13.17
CA ASP A 67 -16.60 -4.66 -12.39
C ASP A 67 -16.28 -4.78 -10.89
N GLU A 68 -17.30 -4.65 -10.08
CA GLU A 68 -17.18 -4.69 -8.62
C GLU A 68 -16.54 -5.98 -8.11
N LYS A 69 -16.90 -7.12 -8.69
CA LYS A 69 -16.35 -8.43 -8.30
C LYS A 69 -14.85 -8.47 -8.51
N THR A 70 -14.37 -8.03 -9.66
CA THR A 70 -12.93 -7.99 -9.97
C THR A 70 -12.19 -7.07 -9.02
N ALA A 71 -12.74 -5.89 -8.72
CA ALA A 71 -12.14 -4.95 -7.79
C ALA A 71 -12.03 -5.53 -6.37
N LEU A 72 -13.09 -6.15 -5.86
CA LEU A 72 -13.09 -6.75 -4.53
C LEU A 72 -12.18 -7.98 -4.43
N GLN A 73 -12.08 -8.79 -5.47
CA GLN A 73 -11.12 -9.91 -5.52
C GLN A 73 -9.67 -9.42 -5.44
N GLU A 74 -9.36 -8.31 -6.08
CA GLU A 74 -8.01 -7.73 -5.99
C GLU A 74 -7.72 -7.18 -4.59
N VAL A 75 -8.70 -6.56 -3.93
CA VAL A 75 -8.58 -6.17 -2.52
C VAL A 75 -8.27 -7.38 -1.64
N GLU A 76 -9.02 -8.46 -1.78
CA GLU A 76 -8.80 -9.71 -1.03
C GLU A 76 -7.41 -10.28 -1.27
N ARG A 77 -6.94 -10.24 -2.53
CA ARG A 77 -5.59 -10.70 -2.88
C ARG A 77 -4.50 -9.92 -2.13
N TYR A 78 -4.61 -8.59 -2.08
CA TYR A 78 -3.66 -7.75 -1.33
C TYR A 78 -3.70 -8.05 0.16
N LEU A 79 -4.89 -8.15 0.75
CA LEU A 79 -5.05 -8.45 2.16
C LEU A 79 -4.49 -9.83 2.53
N GLU A 80 -4.63 -10.83 1.66
CA GLU A 80 -4.04 -12.16 1.86
C GLU A 80 -2.51 -12.13 1.77
N ILE A 81 -1.94 -11.42 0.80
CA ILE A 81 -0.48 -11.30 0.65
C ILE A 81 0.16 -10.67 1.89
N PHE A 82 -0.47 -9.65 2.45
CA PHE A 82 0.07 -8.89 3.58
C PHE A 82 -0.46 -9.35 4.95
N LYS A 83 -1.19 -10.45 5.04
CA LYS A 83 -1.87 -10.87 6.28
C LYS A 83 -0.96 -11.04 7.50
N ASN A 84 0.30 -11.38 7.28
CA ASN A 84 1.29 -11.59 8.35
C ASN A 84 2.27 -10.42 8.52
N ASN A 85 2.01 -9.30 7.85
CA ASN A 85 2.86 -8.12 7.87
C ASN A 85 2.06 -6.89 8.31
N PRO A 86 2.69 -5.92 8.97
CA PRO A 86 2.05 -4.62 9.16
C PRO A 86 1.72 -4.00 7.80
N TYR A 87 0.42 -3.79 7.55
CA TYR A 87 -0.04 -3.30 6.26
C TYR A 87 -1.18 -2.30 6.43
N ILE A 88 -1.09 -1.20 5.70
CA ILE A 88 -2.17 -0.22 5.57
C ILE A 88 -2.72 -0.35 4.15
N PHE A 89 -3.96 -0.80 4.03
CA PHE A 89 -4.59 -0.91 2.71
C PHE A 89 -4.71 0.47 2.07
N ASN A 90 -4.22 0.61 0.85
CA ASN A 90 -4.34 1.80 0.02
C ASN A 90 -4.04 1.43 -1.44
N LEU A 91 -4.31 2.36 -2.34
CA LEU A 91 -3.92 2.24 -3.74
C LEU A 91 -2.45 2.64 -3.91
N GLY A 92 -1.85 2.21 -5.00
CA GLY A 92 -0.49 2.59 -5.40
C GLY A 92 -0.41 3.96 -6.10
N HIS A 93 -1.52 4.67 -6.21
CA HIS A 93 -1.64 6.02 -6.74
C HIS A 93 -3.01 6.60 -6.36
N GLY A 94 -3.26 7.88 -6.69
CA GLY A 94 -4.58 8.48 -6.53
C GLY A 94 -5.64 7.81 -7.41
N ILE A 95 -6.90 7.86 -6.96
CA ILE A 95 -8.03 7.34 -7.75
C ILE A 95 -8.22 8.14 -9.04
N LEU A 96 -8.69 7.45 -10.08
CA LEU A 96 -9.00 8.10 -11.36
C LEU A 96 -10.33 8.84 -11.27
N PRO A 97 -10.49 9.97 -12.00
CA PRO A 97 -11.71 10.78 -11.96
C PRO A 97 -12.98 10.00 -12.33
N GLU A 98 -12.84 8.98 -13.17
CA GLU A 98 -13.94 8.13 -13.65
C GLU A 98 -14.41 7.11 -12.62
N THR A 99 -13.70 6.96 -11.50
CA THR A 99 -14.01 5.96 -10.48
C THR A 99 -15.36 6.26 -9.82
N ASN A 100 -16.24 5.24 -9.78
CA ASN A 100 -17.51 5.37 -9.09
C ASN A 100 -17.29 5.41 -7.56
N PRO A 101 -17.75 6.45 -6.86
CA PRO A 101 -17.56 6.55 -5.40
C PRO A 101 -18.14 5.38 -4.61
N SER A 102 -19.17 4.70 -5.14
CA SER A 102 -19.77 3.54 -4.46
C SER A 102 -18.82 2.37 -4.28
N ILE A 103 -17.87 2.16 -5.21
CA ILE A 103 -16.87 1.11 -5.09
C ILE A 103 -15.90 1.38 -3.94
N ILE A 104 -15.54 2.64 -3.73
CA ILE A 104 -14.66 3.04 -2.62
C ILE A 104 -15.31 2.66 -1.29
N LYS A 105 -16.60 2.96 -1.11
CA LYS A 105 -17.32 2.59 0.10
C LYS A 105 -17.29 1.08 0.34
N LYS A 106 -17.56 0.29 -0.70
CA LYS A 106 -17.55 -1.18 -0.61
C LYS A 106 -16.18 -1.73 -0.26
N ILE A 107 -15.11 -1.15 -0.80
CA ILE A 107 -13.75 -1.54 -0.46
C ILE A 107 -13.45 -1.23 1.00
N VAL A 108 -13.77 -0.04 1.48
CA VAL A 108 -13.58 0.35 2.88
C VAL A 108 -14.34 -0.60 3.81
N ASP A 109 -15.59 -0.89 3.49
CA ASP A 109 -16.41 -1.83 4.26
C ASP A 109 -15.78 -3.23 4.28
N SER A 110 -15.31 -3.72 3.14
CA SER A 110 -14.63 -5.02 3.02
C SER A 110 -13.34 -5.11 3.84
N VAL A 111 -12.50 -4.09 3.77
CA VAL A 111 -11.24 -4.03 4.54
C VAL A 111 -11.51 -3.99 6.04
N ASN A 112 -12.51 -3.23 6.48
CA ASN A 112 -12.86 -3.10 7.89
C ASN A 112 -13.50 -4.37 8.49
N LEU A 113 -14.05 -5.25 7.68
CA LEU A 113 -14.60 -6.53 8.14
C LEU A 113 -13.52 -7.56 8.49
N ILE A 114 -12.28 -7.36 8.01
CA ILE A 114 -11.18 -8.29 8.27
C ILE A 114 -10.60 -7.99 9.65
N LYS A 115 -10.78 -8.94 10.56
CA LYS A 115 -10.14 -8.92 11.89
C LYS A 115 -8.71 -9.48 11.76
N ARG A 116 -7.77 -8.67 12.13
CA ARG A 116 -6.38 -9.06 12.22
C ARG A 116 -5.93 -9.32 13.65
#